data_0bdddf75f76ecdf45c64efc9be588a62
#
_entry.id   0bdddf75f76ecdf45c64efc9be588a62
#
_cell.length_a   1.000
_cell.length_b   1.000
_cell.length_c   1.000
_cell.angle_alpha   90.00
_cell.angle_beta   90.00
_cell.angle_gamma   90.00
#
_symmetry.space_group_name_H-M   'P 1'
#
loop_
_entity.id
_entity.type
_entity.pdbx_description
1 polymer ?
#
loop_
_entity_poly.entity_id
_entity_poly.type
_entity_poly.pdbx_seq_one_letter_code
_entity_poly.pdbx_strand_id
1 'polypeptide(L)'
;MALLPLLLLTLAVPVADTIDGPVYRGREGETRVAPPRLEATITVDGTLDEPAWQDAALLTGFSQFTPVDGVAAADSTEVLIWYSGTALHIGIRAFDAGGGVRATLAQRDRIFGDDNIQFFLSTF
;
A
#
# COMPACT_ATOMS: atom_id res chain seq x y z
N MET A 1 -31.48 -27.57 39.30
CA MET A 1 -30.47 -27.79 38.26
C MET A 1 -30.42 -26.57 37.35
N ALA A 2 -29.45 -25.70 37.55
CA ALA A 2 -29.28 -24.48 36.75
C ALA A 2 -28.28 -24.81 35.62
N LEU A 3 -28.71 -24.70 34.35
CA LEU A 3 -27.84 -24.79 33.18
C LEU A 3 -27.15 -23.44 33.01
N LEU A 4 -25.83 -23.44 33.17
CA LEU A 4 -24.96 -22.30 32.86
C LEU A 4 -24.78 -22.21 31.36
N PRO A 5 -25.06 -21.08 30.69
CA PRO A 5 -24.78 -20.95 29.25
C PRO A 5 -23.26 -20.83 29.03
N LEU A 6 -22.72 -21.73 28.25
CA LEU A 6 -21.32 -21.71 27.77
C LEU A 6 -21.17 -20.54 26.77
N LEU A 7 -20.55 -19.44 27.23
CA LEU A 7 -20.22 -18.30 26.40
C LEU A 7 -19.04 -18.67 25.49
N LEU A 8 -19.32 -18.97 24.22
CA LEU A 8 -18.28 -19.20 23.22
C LEU A 8 -17.64 -17.87 22.88
N LEU A 9 -16.46 -17.60 23.43
CA LEU A 9 -15.62 -16.46 23.09
C LEU A 9 -14.93 -16.77 21.77
N THR A 10 -15.45 -16.27 20.64
CA THR A 10 -14.76 -16.32 19.35
C THR A 10 -13.61 -15.33 19.37
N LEU A 11 -12.38 -15.83 19.53
CA LEU A 11 -11.20 -15.01 19.25
C LEU A 11 -11.19 -14.72 17.74
N ALA A 12 -11.41 -13.46 17.36
CA ALA A 12 -11.09 -12.97 16.04
C ALA A 12 -9.56 -13.00 15.89
N VAL A 13 -9.05 -13.96 15.15
CA VAL A 13 -7.65 -13.96 14.71
C VAL A 13 -7.53 -12.81 13.71
N PRO A 14 -6.62 -11.84 13.90
CA PRO A 14 -6.38 -10.84 12.88
C PRO A 14 -5.94 -11.58 11.62
N VAL A 15 -6.69 -11.42 10.53
CA VAL A 15 -6.28 -11.88 9.21
C VAL A 15 -5.04 -11.03 8.90
N ALA A 16 -3.87 -11.66 8.89
CA ALA A 16 -2.69 -11.02 8.37
C ALA A 16 -3.00 -10.56 6.93
N ASP A 17 -2.64 -9.35 6.58
CA ASP A 17 -2.76 -8.80 5.22
C ASP A 17 -1.93 -9.68 4.27
N THR A 18 -2.48 -10.80 3.86
CA THR A 18 -1.84 -11.72 2.93
C THR A 18 -2.04 -11.15 1.53
N ILE A 19 -0.94 -10.86 0.87
CA ILE A 19 -0.98 -10.47 -0.55
C ILE A 19 -0.87 -11.76 -1.36
N ASP A 20 -1.91 -12.04 -2.13
CA ASP A 20 -1.99 -13.19 -3.02
C ASP A 20 -1.60 -12.83 -4.46
N GLY A 21 -1.54 -11.52 -4.76
CA GLY A 21 -1.13 -10.98 -6.05
C GLY A 21 0.39 -11.06 -6.29
N PRO A 22 0.84 -10.73 -7.52
CA PRO A 22 2.26 -10.76 -7.86
C PRO A 22 3.06 -9.71 -7.08
N VAL A 23 4.25 -10.10 -6.63
CA VAL A 23 5.16 -9.23 -5.87
C VAL A 23 6.36 -8.85 -6.72
N TYR A 24 6.67 -7.56 -6.78
CA TYR A 24 7.79 -6.99 -7.54
C TYR A 24 8.74 -6.25 -6.59
N ARG A 25 10.03 -6.61 -6.64
CA ARG A 25 11.08 -6.04 -5.80
C ARG A 25 12.02 -5.18 -6.62
N GLY A 26 11.89 -3.86 -6.51
CA GLY A 26 12.64 -2.91 -7.35
C GLY A 26 14.15 -3.08 -7.25
N ARG A 27 14.72 -3.27 -6.05
CA ARG A 27 16.16 -3.45 -5.86
C ARG A 27 16.70 -4.81 -6.35
N GLU A 28 15.83 -5.78 -6.61
CA GLU A 28 16.16 -7.05 -7.23
C GLU A 28 16.09 -7.00 -8.78
N GLY A 29 15.80 -5.81 -9.33
CA GLY A 29 15.74 -5.58 -10.76
C GLY A 29 14.37 -5.86 -11.38
N GLU A 30 13.36 -6.11 -10.56
CA GLU A 30 11.98 -6.35 -11.01
C GLU A 30 11.26 -5.02 -11.31
N THR A 31 11.69 -4.35 -12.38
CA THR A 31 11.21 -3.02 -12.76
C THR A 31 10.07 -3.03 -13.77
N ARG A 32 9.67 -4.19 -14.25
CA ARG A 32 8.54 -4.34 -15.18
C ARG A 32 7.36 -4.97 -14.46
N VAL A 33 6.34 -4.19 -14.25
CA VAL A 33 5.14 -4.55 -13.50
C VAL A 33 3.98 -4.85 -14.44
N ALA A 34 3.24 -5.93 -14.18
CA ALA A 34 1.99 -6.27 -14.86
C ALA A 34 0.86 -6.30 -13.82
N PRO A 35 0.18 -5.18 -13.58
CA PRO A 35 -0.93 -5.14 -12.64
C PRO A 35 -2.07 -6.07 -13.08
N PRO A 36 -2.73 -6.79 -12.17
CA PRO A 36 -3.89 -7.59 -12.52
C PRO A 36 -5.09 -6.72 -12.89
N ARG A 37 -5.95 -7.26 -13.76
CA ARG A 37 -7.26 -6.69 -14.02
C ARG A 37 -8.26 -7.29 -13.04
N LEU A 38 -8.89 -6.44 -12.24
CA LEU A 38 -9.90 -6.84 -11.26
C LEU A 38 -11.18 -6.03 -11.51
N GLU A 39 -12.32 -6.68 -11.29
CA GLU A 39 -13.62 -6.01 -11.35
C GLU A 39 -14.15 -5.91 -9.90
N ALA A 40 -13.76 -4.83 -9.24
CA ALA A 40 -14.14 -4.57 -7.86
C ALA A 40 -14.47 -3.09 -7.65
N THR A 41 -15.28 -2.83 -6.65
CA THR A 41 -15.55 -1.47 -6.18
C THR A 41 -14.73 -1.22 -4.93
N ILE A 42 -14.09 -0.06 -4.86
CA ILE A 42 -13.35 0.39 -3.68
C ILE A 42 -13.90 1.74 -3.20
N THR A 43 -13.69 2.01 -1.94
CA THR A 43 -13.97 3.31 -1.33
C THR A 43 -12.63 4.03 -1.10
N VAL A 44 -12.51 5.26 -1.57
CA VAL A 44 -11.28 6.05 -1.38
C VAL A 44 -11.39 6.77 -0.03
N ASP A 45 -11.06 6.09 1.04
CA ASP A 45 -11.15 6.58 2.43
C ASP A 45 -9.84 6.56 3.20
N GLY A 46 -8.75 6.08 2.56
CA GLY A 46 -7.43 5.97 3.17
C GLY A 46 -7.15 4.62 3.83
N THR A 47 -8.10 3.69 3.78
CA THR A 47 -7.91 2.29 4.18
C THR A 47 -7.77 1.40 2.94
N LEU A 48 -7.07 0.28 3.07
CA LEU A 48 -6.87 -0.71 2.00
C LEU A 48 -7.39 -2.06 2.48
N ASP A 49 -8.64 -2.08 2.94
CA ASP A 49 -9.27 -3.25 3.56
C ASP A 49 -10.20 -4.03 2.61
N GLU A 50 -10.44 -3.51 1.39
CA GLU A 50 -11.20 -4.26 0.42
C GLU A 50 -10.41 -5.48 -0.11
N PRO A 51 -11.09 -6.60 -0.37
CA PRO A 51 -10.43 -7.83 -0.84
C PRO A 51 -9.60 -7.67 -2.11
N ALA A 52 -9.97 -6.73 -2.98
CA ALA A 52 -9.22 -6.47 -4.22
C ALA A 52 -7.75 -6.08 -3.99
N TRP A 53 -7.43 -5.50 -2.84
CA TRP A 53 -6.05 -5.16 -2.51
C TRP A 53 -5.18 -6.38 -2.22
N GLN A 54 -5.77 -7.51 -1.81
CA GLN A 54 -5.05 -8.76 -1.60
C GLN A 54 -4.57 -9.36 -2.92
N ASP A 55 -5.37 -9.18 -3.99
CA ASP A 55 -5.05 -9.67 -5.34
C ASP A 55 -4.20 -8.67 -6.16
N ALA A 56 -3.96 -7.47 -5.64
CA ALA A 56 -3.19 -6.43 -6.33
C ALA A 56 -1.72 -6.79 -6.53
N ALA A 57 -1.09 -6.23 -7.54
CA ALA A 57 0.36 -6.30 -7.69
C ALA A 57 1.01 -5.46 -6.58
N LEU A 58 1.87 -6.09 -5.78
CA LEU A 58 2.64 -5.43 -4.72
C LEU A 58 4.01 -5.02 -5.26
N LEU A 59 4.31 -3.74 -5.20
CA LEU A 59 5.63 -3.19 -5.46
C LEU A 59 6.29 -2.86 -4.12
N THR A 60 7.49 -3.36 -3.91
CA THR A 60 8.26 -3.18 -2.68
C THR A 60 9.76 -3.12 -2.97
N GLY A 61 10.58 -3.01 -1.94
CA GLY A 61 12.03 -2.98 -2.11
C GLY A 61 12.51 -1.74 -2.87
N PHE A 62 11.89 -0.60 -2.61
CA PHE A 62 12.32 0.67 -3.18
C PHE A 62 13.70 1.07 -2.67
N SER A 63 14.49 1.70 -3.55
CA SER A 63 15.77 2.32 -3.18
C SER A 63 15.58 3.78 -2.85
N GLN A 64 16.44 4.26 -1.97
CA GLN A 64 16.57 5.70 -1.79
C GLN A 64 17.36 6.28 -2.97
N PHE A 65 17.05 7.53 -3.31
CA PHE A 65 17.76 8.29 -4.34
C PHE A 65 18.85 9.20 -3.74
N THR A 66 18.59 9.79 -2.60
CA THR A 66 19.51 10.67 -1.87
C THR A 66 19.56 10.25 -0.40
N PRO A 67 20.69 10.33 0.31
CA PRO A 67 22.00 10.83 -0.14
C PRO A 67 22.81 9.81 -0.94
N VAL A 68 22.43 8.53 -0.93
CA VAL A 68 23.13 7.45 -1.64
C VAL A 68 22.11 6.68 -2.46
N ASP A 69 22.26 6.73 -3.78
CA ASP A 69 21.38 6.02 -4.70
C ASP A 69 21.54 4.49 -4.61
N GLY A 70 20.44 3.78 -4.84
CA GLY A 70 20.41 2.32 -4.94
C GLY A 70 20.45 1.56 -3.62
N VAL A 71 20.62 2.21 -2.47
CA VAL A 71 20.54 1.55 -1.16
C VAL A 71 19.09 1.46 -0.68
N ALA A 72 18.83 0.60 0.31
CA ALA A 72 17.51 0.51 0.90
C ALA A 72 17.11 1.84 1.56
N ALA A 73 15.87 2.24 1.38
CA ALA A 73 15.30 3.34 2.16
C ALA A 73 15.29 2.99 3.66
N ALA A 74 15.43 4.00 4.51
CA ALA A 74 15.39 3.81 5.96
C ALA A 74 14.02 3.26 6.42
N ASP A 75 12.96 3.79 5.84
CA ASP A 75 11.59 3.35 6.05
C ASP A 75 11.06 2.67 4.81
N SER A 76 10.20 1.68 4.99
CA SER A 76 9.68 0.91 3.87
C SER A 76 8.42 1.56 3.30
N THR A 77 8.26 1.39 2.00
CA THR A 77 7.02 1.76 1.29
C THR A 77 6.56 0.56 0.48
N GLU A 78 5.26 0.36 0.46
CA GLU A 78 4.58 -0.61 -0.39
C GLU A 78 3.61 0.12 -1.30
N VAL A 79 3.55 -0.30 -2.56
CA VAL A 79 2.58 0.22 -3.53
C VAL A 79 1.80 -0.95 -4.08
N LEU A 80 0.49 -0.89 -3.95
CA LEU A 80 -0.46 -1.87 -4.48
C LEU A 80 -1.09 -1.30 -5.74
N ILE A 81 -1.06 -2.06 -6.85
CA ILE A 81 -1.58 -1.60 -8.13
C ILE A 81 -2.43 -2.68 -8.77
N TRP A 82 -3.60 -2.28 -9.26
CA TRP A 82 -4.47 -3.07 -10.11
C TRP A 82 -5.29 -2.15 -11.01
N TYR A 83 -5.97 -2.68 -12.01
CA TYR A 83 -6.82 -1.86 -12.87
C TYR A 83 -8.17 -2.53 -13.13
N SER A 84 -9.16 -1.71 -13.41
CA SER A 84 -10.49 -2.13 -13.89
C SER A 84 -10.69 -1.73 -15.33
N GLY A 85 -11.88 -1.95 -15.87
CA GLY A 85 -12.22 -1.47 -17.22
C GLY A 85 -12.21 0.05 -17.37
N THR A 86 -12.23 0.81 -16.27
CA THR A 86 -12.41 2.27 -16.28
C THR A 86 -11.35 3.04 -15.48
N ALA A 87 -10.56 2.38 -14.64
CA ALA A 87 -9.63 3.06 -13.73
C ALA A 87 -8.38 2.26 -13.43
N LEU A 88 -7.30 2.98 -13.14
CA LEU A 88 -6.11 2.46 -12.47
C LEU A 88 -6.24 2.76 -10.98
N HIS A 89 -6.09 1.72 -10.15
CA HIS A 89 -6.19 1.83 -8.71
C HIS A 89 -4.80 1.68 -8.10
N ILE A 90 -4.45 2.63 -7.24
CA ILE A 90 -3.13 2.67 -6.58
C ILE A 90 -3.37 2.86 -5.09
N GLY A 91 -2.88 1.92 -4.30
CA GLY A 91 -2.85 1.99 -2.85
C GLY A 91 -1.41 2.09 -2.35
N ILE A 92 -1.17 2.88 -1.32
CA ILE A 92 0.17 3.10 -0.81
C ILE A 92 0.17 2.93 0.70
N ARG A 93 1.14 2.14 1.19
CA ARG A 93 1.47 2.01 2.60
C ARG A 93 2.89 2.54 2.80
N ALA A 94 3.00 3.65 3.51
CA ALA A 94 4.27 4.21 3.93
C ALA A 94 4.46 3.89 5.42
N PHE A 95 5.53 3.20 5.76
CA PHE A 95 5.84 2.81 7.13
C PHE A 95 6.85 3.79 7.72
N ASP A 96 6.63 4.20 8.95
CA ASP A 96 7.55 5.01 9.73
C ASP A 96 7.96 4.22 10.98
N ALA A 97 9.20 3.74 11.00
CA ALA A 97 9.73 3.01 12.15
C ALA A 97 9.87 3.89 13.41
N GLY A 98 9.94 5.21 13.23
CA GLY A 98 10.01 6.18 14.33
C GLY A 98 8.67 6.51 14.97
N GLY A 99 7.56 6.15 14.32
CA GLY A 99 6.19 6.41 14.82
C GLY A 99 5.82 7.89 14.93
N GLY A 100 6.53 8.76 14.22
CA GLY A 100 6.41 10.21 14.31
C GLY A 100 5.79 10.87 13.08
N VAL A 101 4.63 10.37 12.60
CA VAL A 101 3.94 10.99 11.47
C VAL A 101 3.65 12.46 11.78
N ARG A 102 4.18 13.36 10.94
CA ARG A 102 3.96 14.80 11.04
C ARG A 102 3.15 15.26 9.83
N ALA A 103 2.17 16.10 10.10
CA ALA A 103 1.40 16.76 9.06
C ALA A 103 1.61 18.28 9.17
N THR A 104 1.93 18.92 8.04
CA THR A 104 2.05 20.37 7.95
C THR A 104 0.79 20.93 7.33
N LEU A 105 0.24 21.98 7.93
CA LEU A 105 -0.83 22.76 7.29
C LEU A 105 -0.20 23.66 6.25
N ALA A 106 -0.29 23.27 4.99
CA ALA A 106 0.19 24.06 3.87
C ALA A 106 -0.97 24.63 3.05
N GLN A 107 -0.72 25.73 2.36
CA GLN A 107 -1.64 26.21 1.34
C GLN A 107 -1.62 25.24 0.15
N ARG A 108 -2.77 25.09 -0.53
CA ARG A 108 -2.89 24.30 -1.74
C ARG A 108 -1.73 24.65 -2.70
N ASP A 109 -1.13 23.60 -3.28
CA ASP A 109 -0.01 23.68 -4.23
C ASP A 109 1.32 24.21 -3.66
N ARG A 110 1.52 24.24 -2.34
CA ARG A 110 2.76 24.64 -1.65
C ARG A 110 3.28 23.60 -0.67
N ILE A 111 3.26 22.33 -1.07
CA ILE A 111 3.67 21.19 -0.23
C ILE A 111 5.02 20.59 -0.62
N PHE A 112 5.83 21.28 -1.46
CA PHE A 112 7.11 20.74 -1.97
C PHE A 112 8.19 20.56 -0.89
N GLY A 113 7.97 21.04 0.32
CA GLY A 113 8.88 20.86 1.46
C GLY A 113 8.50 19.69 2.37
N ASP A 114 7.34 19.06 2.12
CA ASP A 114 6.84 17.93 2.88
C ASP A 114 7.03 16.63 2.08
N ASP A 115 6.87 15.49 2.77
CA ASP A 115 6.86 14.19 2.12
C ASP A 115 5.76 14.14 1.06
N ASN A 116 6.12 13.68 -0.12
CA ASN A 116 5.18 13.62 -1.24
C ASN A 116 5.40 12.35 -2.06
N ILE A 117 4.36 11.95 -2.79
CA ILE A 117 4.40 10.85 -3.73
C ILE A 117 4.10 11.40 -5.11
N GLN A 118 4.93 11.04 -6.08
CA GLN A 118 4.79 11.51 -7.45
C GLN A 118 4.67 10.32 -8.41
N PHE A 119 3.68 10.38 -9.29
CA PHE A 119 3.49 9.44 -10.39
C PHE A 119 3.70 10.17 -11.71
N PHE A 120 4.50 9.59 -12.57
CA PHE A 120 4.70 10.07 -13.93
C PHE A 120 4.08 9.09 -14.91
N LEU A 121 3.12 9.55 -15.69
CA LEU A 121 2.45 8.77 -16.71
C LEU A 121 2.90 9.28 -18.08
N SER A 122 3.51 8.39 -18.89
CA SER A 122 3.77 8.66 -20.30
C SER A 122 2.70 7.97 -21.14
N THR A 123 2.00 8.73 -21.95
CA THR A 123 0.90 8.24 -22.81
C THR A 123 1.30 8.07 -24.28
N PHE A 124 2.60 8.14 -24.59
CA PHE A 124 3.15 8.08 -25.96
C PHE A 124 4.24 7.03 -26.07
#